data_75d20c2296b4a266e3258d9c0c329441
#
_entry.id   75d20c2296b4a266e3258d9c0c329441
#
_cell.length_a   1.000
_cell.length_b   1.000
_cell.length_c   1.000
_cell.angle_alpha   90.00
_cell.angle_beta   90.00
_cell.angle_gamma   90.00
#
_symmetry.space_group_name_H-M   'P 1'
#
loop_
_entity.id
_entity.type
_entity.pdbx_description
1 polymer ?
#
loop_
_entity_poly.entity_id
_entity_poly.type
_entity_poly.pdbx_seq_one_letter_code
_entity_poly.pdbx_strand_id
1 'polypeptide(L)'
;QESRGLGDVYKRQGDILDNKIKLTCPCHFGLESVLKYEVNKIGGENITVRDGRVSFEGGFDMAARANICLSTAERVLIELSEFRAVTFEELFQGVKKIPFENFIGIKDAFPVKGHSLNSTLHSIPDCQSIIKKAAVERLKEKYHTGWFEETGAVHQIQFSILKDNAVIYLDTSGAGLHKRGYRRNANAAPIKETLAAGIADLARIRDNDIVCDPFCGSGTLLIESALKALNIPPCLDREFTAMQWEFLPKEMWDEEREALRANIRKPENFKLYGYDIDPEAVRLTRDNAVKAGVGEYIEVKQRDIADFTYPEGCTALLCNPPYGERMLDEEQAHELYKVMGKRLLPTDGRRLFVITPDGEFEELFGKKADKNRKLYNGMLMCRLYSYFKATPHN
;
A
#
# COMPACT_ATOMS: atom_id res chain seq x y z
N GLN A 1 -36.76 -11.68 26.14
CA GLN A 1 -35.49 -10.95 26.46
C GLN A 1 -34.58 -10.81 25.22
N GLU A 2 -34.64 -11.73 24.25
CA GLU A 2 -33.84 -11.67 22.99
C GLU A 2 -34.27 -10.53 22.04
N SER A 3 -35.55 -10.18 22.00
CA SER A 3 -36.03 -9.13 21.07
C SER A 3 -35.64 -7.69 21.47
N ARG A 4 -35.33 -7.44 22.77
CA ARG A 4 -34.82 -6.13 23.22
C ARG A 4 -33.34 -5.93 22.87
N GLY A 5 -32.54 -6.98 22.81
CA GLY A 5 -31.12 -6.91 22.42
C GLY A 5 -30.91 -6.57 20.97
N LEU A 6 -31.70 -7.14 20.05
CA LEU A 6 -31.63 -6.85 18.61
C LEU A 6 -32.00 -5.39 18.29
N GLY A 7 -33.07 -4.85 18.88
CA GLY A 7 -33.48 -3.46 18.68
C GLY A 7 -32.44 -2.43 19.12
N ASP A 8 -31.72 -2.69 20.23
CA ASP A 8 -30.65 -1.84 20.73
C ASP A 8 -29.37 -1.93 19.85
N VAL A 9 -29.10 -3.11 19.26
CA VAL A 9 -27.99 -3.29 18.32
C VAL A 9 -28.25 -2.53 17.02
N TYR A 10 -29.45 -2.64 16.44
CA TYR A 10 -29.81 -1.92 15.21
C TYR A 10 -29.84 -0.40 15.40
N LYS A 11 -30.30 0.09 16.55
CA LYS A 11 -30.32 1.53 16.86
C LYS A 11 -28.90 2.09 17.04
N ARG A 12 -27.99 1.33 17.68
CA ARG A 12 -26.59 1.66 17.79
C ARG A 12 -25.87 1.60 16.43
N GLN A 13 -26.24 0.66 15.57
CA GLN A 13 -25.72 0.56 14.20
C GLN A 13 -26.00 1.83 13.39
N GLY A 14 -27.25 2.33 13.40
CA GLY A 14 -27.61 3.58 12.73
C GLY A 14 -26.80 4.78 13.24
N ASP A 15 -26.72 4.95 14.57
CA ASP A 15 -26.01 6.07 15.19
C ASP A 15 -24.48 6.02 14.96
N ILE A 16 -23.90 4.83 14.78
CA ILE A 16 -22.45 4.67 14.52
C ILE A 16 -22.14 4.89 13.04
N LEU A 17 -22.97 4.38 12.14
CA LEU A 17 -22.73 4.45 10.69
C LEU A 17 -22.88 5.89 10.14
N ASP A 18 -23.72 6.71 10.76
CA ASP A 18 -23.91 8.12 10.37
C ASP A 18 -22.78 9.05 10.84
N ASN A 19 -21.89 8.57 11.71
CA ASN A 19 -20.79 9.38 12.21
C ASN A 19 -19.59 9.38 11.27
N LYS A 20 -19.02 10.57 11.06
CA LYS A 20 -17.70 10.68 10.43
C LYS A 20 -16.63 10.10 11.34
N ILE A 21 -15.81 9.27 10.78
CA ILE A 21 -14.64 8.66 11.44
C ILE A 21 -13.36 9.24 10.85
N LYS A 22 -12.32 9.30 11.66
CA LYS A 22 -10.99 9.68 11.22
C LYS A 22 -10.25 8.42 10.78
N LEU A 23 -9.81 8.42 9.54
CA LEU A 23 -9.04 7.34 8.91
C LEU A 23 -7.59 7.76 8.76
N THR A 24 -6.67 6.84 9.00
CA THR A 24 -5.23 7.04 8.82
C THR A 24 -4.66 5.90 7.99
N CYS A 25 -3.97 6.25 6.92
CA CYS A 25 -3.34 5.32 6.00
C CYS A 25 -1.82 5.51 6.01
N PRO A 26 -1.05 4.57 6.61
CA PRO A 26 0.40 4.55 6.45
C PRO A 26 0.79 4.28 5.00
N CYS A 27 1.90 4.89 4.55
CA CYS A 27 2.48 4.66 3.22
C CYS A 27 4.01 4.66 3.28
N HIS A 28 4.66 4.28 2.19
CA HIS A 28 6.10 4.45 2.05
C HIS A 28 6.48 5.92 2.10
N PHE A 29 7.57 6.24 2.82
CA PHE A 29 8.13 7.60 2.82
C PHE A 29 8.43 8.07 1.41
N GLY A 30 8.02 9.29 1.09
CA GLY A 30 8.13 9.89 -0.24
C GLY A 30 6.90 9.67 -1.13
N LEU A 31 5.91 8.87 -0.72
CA LEU A 31 4.63 8.68 -1.43
C LEU A 31 3.44 9.40 -0.80
N GLU A 32 3.63 10.18 0.27
CA GLU A 32 2.55 10.86 0.97
C GLU A 32 1.72 11.76 0.05
N SER A 33 2.38 12.45 -0.88
CA SER A 33 1.69 13.31 -1.85
C SER A 33 0.86 12.51 -2.87
N VAL A 34 1.31 11.30 -3.23
CA VAL A 34 0.57 10.39 -4.11
C VAL A 34 -0.65 9.88 -3.36
N LEU A 35 -0.47 9.38 -2.14
CA LEU A 35 -1.57 8.89 -1.31
C LEU A 35 -2.58 10.00 -1.02
N LYS A 36 -2.13 11.23 -0.74
CA LYS A 36 -3.05 12.38 -0.59
C LYS A 36 -3.93 12.57 -1.83
N TYR A 37 -3.35 12.47 -3.03
CA TYR A 37 -4.09 12.57 -4.28
C TYR A 37 -5.12 11.44 -4.42
N GLU A 38 -4.74 10.19 -4.11
CA GLU A 38 -5.65 9.05 -4.12
C GLU A 38 -6.82 9.24 -3.14
N VAL A 39 -6.54 9.66 -1.90
CA VAL A 39 -7.56 9.95 -0.89
C VAL A 39 -8.53 11.04 -1.36
N ASN A 40 -8.01 12.12 -1.95
CA ASN A 40 -8.87 13.16 -2.51
C ASN A 40 -9.76 12.64 -3.65
N LYS A 41 -9.21 11.77 -4.52
CA LYS A 41 -9.93 11.17 -5.65
C LYS A 41 -11.10 10.29 -5.19
N ILE A 42 -10.98 9.59 -4.07
CA ILE A 42 -12.06 8.75 -3.52
C ILE A 42 -13.06 9.53 -2.66
N GLY A 43 -12.84 10.84 -2.46
CA GLY A 43 -13.75 11.72 -1.73
C GLY A 43 -13.45 11.88 -0.24
N GLY A 44 -12.23 11.58 0.23
CA GLY A 44 -11.82 11.82 1.61
C GLY A 44 -11.82 13.31 1.96
N GLU A 45 -12.29 13.65 3.15
CA GLU A 45 -12.42 15.03 3.64
C GLU A 45 -11.32 15.34 4.68
N ASN A 46 -11.10 16.63 4.96
CA ASN A 46 -10.18 17.11 6.00
C ASN A 46 -8.81 16.45 5.98
N ILE A 47 -8.24 16.29 4.76
CA ILE A 47 -7.02 15.52 4.52
C ILE A 47 -5.81 16.20 5.16
N THR A 48 -5.10 15.48 6.01
CA THR A 48 -3.85 15.89 6.63
C THR A 48 -2.72 14.94 6.27
N VAL A 49 -1.51 15.49 6.05
CA VAL A 49 -0.32 14.73 5.67
C VAL A 49 0.72 14.86 6.77
N ARG A 50 1.24 13.73 7.24
CA ARG A 50 2.39 13.62 8.13
C ARG A 50 3.40 12.66 7.50
N ASP A 51 4.62 12.65 7.99
CA ASP A 51 5.66 11.72 7.50
C ASP A 51 5.16 10.27 7.55
N GLY A 52 5.18 9.61 6.38
CA GLY A 52 4.80 8.21 6.22
C GLY A 52 3.31 7.90 6.37
N ARG A 53 2.41 8.92 6.42
CA ARG A 53 0.95 8.68 6.54
C ARG A 53 0.10 9.84 6.03
N VAL A 54 -1.11 9.50 5.64
CA VAL A 54 -2.18 10.46 5.31
C VAL A 54 -3.38 10.13 6.15
N SER A 55 -3.95 11.15 6.81
CA SER A 55 -5.20 11.03 7.59
C SER A 55 -6.29 11.87 6.94
N PHE A 56 -7.54 11.41 7.03
CA PHE A 56 -8.71 12.06 6.44
C PHE A 56 -9.98 11.64 7.17
N GLU A 57 -11.08 12.28 6.87
CA GLU A 57 -12.38 11.97 7.45
C GLU A 57 -13.33 11.41 6.38
N GLY A 58 -14.24 10.53 6.82
CA GLY A 58 -15.30 9.94 6.00
C GLY A 58 -16.18 9.03 6.82
N GLY A 59 -17.19 8.40 6.22
CA GLY A 59 -17.99 7.37 6.84
C GLY A 59 -17.32 6.00 6.84
N PHE A 60 -18.01 4.97 7.30
CA PHE A 60 -17.51 3.60 7.21
C PHE A 60 -17.48 3.07 5.76
N ASP A 61 -18.36 3.56 4.89
CA ASP A 61 -18.29 3.37 3.44
C ASP A 61 -16.98 3.87 2.87
N MET A 62 -16.47 5.00 3.36
CA MET A 62 -15.16 5.52 2.99
C MET A 62 -14.03 4.58 3.45
N ALA A 63 -14.15 3.93 4.61
CA ALA A 63 -13.18 2.92 5.04
C ALA A 63 -13.17 1.71 4.09
N ALA A 64 -14.34 1.26 3.61
CA ALA A 64 -14.44 0.20 2.61
C ALA A 64 -13.81 0.63 1.28
N ARG A 65 -14.21 1.78 0.75
CA ARG A 65 -13.67 2.37 -0.49
C ARG A 65 -12.16 2.56 -0.42
N ALA A 66 -11.63 3.06 0.69
CA ALA A 66 -10.21 3.25 0.90
C ALA A 66 -9.42 1.92 0.85
N ASN A 67 -9.93 0.87 1.51
CA ASN A 67 -9.30 -0.46 1.46
C ASN A 67 -9.28 -1.05 0.04
N ILE A 68 -10.33 -0.83 -0.75
CA ILE A 68 -10.44 -1.36 -2.10
C ILE A 68 -9.58 -0.55 -3.08
N CYS A 69 -9.57 0.78 -2.97
CA CYS A 69 -9.06 1.69 -4.00
C CYS A 69 -7.64 2.20 -3.78
N LEU A 70 -7.18 2.39 -2.53
CA LEU A 70 -5.89 3.02 -2.28
C LEU A 70 -4.74 2.10 -2.68
N SER A 71 -4.01 2.50 -3.71
CA SER A 71 -2.93 1.68 -4.27
C SER A 71 -1.61 1.86 -3.53
N THR A 72 -1.39 3.01 -2.89
CA THR A 72 -0.14 3.33 -2.20
C THR A 72 -0.22 3.23 -0.68
N ALA A 73 -1.41 3.02 -0.12
CA ALA A 73 -1.60 2.77 1.31
C ALA A 73 -1.14 1.36 1.71
N GLU A 74 -0.47 1.25 2.86
CA GLU A 74 -0.11 -0.04 3.45
C GLU A 74 -1.28 -0.67 4.23
N ARG A 75 -2.14 0.16 4.83
CA ARG A 75 -3.34 -0.19 5.60
C ARG A 75 -4.32 0.97 5.64
N VAL A 76 -5.55 0.67 6.03
CA VAL A 76 -6.57 1.66 6.41
C VAL A 76 -6.89 1.45 7.89
N LEU A 77 -6.64 2.45 8.71
CA LEU A 77 -6.78 2.41 10.16
C LEU A 77 -7.83 3.42 10.61
N ILE A 78 -8.78 3.01 11.46
CA ILE A 78 -9.69 3.94 12.14
C ILE A 78 -8.95 4.50 13.36
N GLU A 79 -8.80 5.81 13.44
CA GLU A 79 -8.18 6.47 14.59
C GLU A 79 -9.19 6.62 15.73
N LEU A 80 -8.92 5.95 16.85
CA LEU A 80 -9.80 5.95 18.01
C LEU A 80 -9.47 7.06 19.01
N SER A 81 -8.18 7.34 19.22
CA SER A 81 -7.72 8.35 20.18
C SER A 81 -6.28 8.74 19.93
N GLU A 82 -5.95 9.99 20.22
CA GLU A 82 -4.59 10.55 20.21
C GLU A 82 -4.36 11.28 21.54
N PHE A 83 -3.27 10.94 22.26
CA PHE A 83 -2.94 11.53 23.56
C PHE A 83 -1.44 11.39 23.87
N ARG A 84 -0.93 12.24 24.75
CA ARG A 84 0.44 12.12 25.25
C ARG A 84 0.55 11.05 26.33
N ALA A 85 1.61 10.24 26.29
CA ALA A 85 1.92 9.26 27.30
C ALA A 85 3.44 9.08 27.44
N VAL A 86 3.99 9.43 28.61
CA VAL A 86 5.40 9.24 28.98
C VAL A 86 5.59 8.14 30.02
N THR A 87 4.50 7.68 30.64
CA THR A 87 4.46 6.57 31.60
C THR A 87 3.45 5.50 31.16
N PHE A 88 3.66 4.27 31.63
CA PHE A 88 2.70 3.19 31.37
C PHE A 88 1.32 3.45 32.00
N GLU A 89 1.26 4.19 33.12
CA GLU A 89 0.00 4.59 33.74
C GLU A 89 -0.77 5.58 32.84
N GLU A 90 -0.09 6.58 32.29
CA GLU A 90 -0.71 7.51 31.33
C GLU A 90 -1.22 6.78 30.08
N LEU A 91 -0.43 5.83 29.56
CA LEU A 91 -0.82 5.00 28.42
C LEU A 91 -2.07 4.17 28.78
N PHE A 92 -2.08 3.51 29.94
CA PHE A 92 -3.22 2.72 30.43
C PHE A 92 -4.48 3.56 30.54
N GLN A 93 -4.40 4.70 31.23
CA GLN A 93 -5.56 5.58 31.44
C GLN A 93 -6.08 6.21 30.14
N GLY A 94 -5.18 6.58 29.24
CA GLY A 94 -5.56 7.08 27.90
C GLY A 94 -6.32 6.05 27.09
N VAL A 95 -5.84 4.80 27.07
CA VAL A 95 -6.49 3.70 26.35
C VAL A 95 -7.80 3.28 27.00
N LYS A 96 -7.89 3.22 28.33
CA LYS A 96 -9.10 2.84 29.05
C LYS A 96 -10.29 3.78 28.80
N LYS A 97 -10.04 5.04 28.43
CA LYS A 97 -11.10 6.01 28.06
C LYS A 97 -11.74 5.72 26.71
N ILE A 98 -11.12 4.91 25.85
CA ILE A 98 -11.66 4.60 24.52
C ILE A 98 -12.89 3.70 24.66
N PRO A 99 -14.01 4.04 24.02
CA PRO A 99 -15.24 3.25 24.08
C PRO A 99 -15.17 2.03 23.13
N PHE A 100 -14.29 1.07 23.44
CA PHE A 100 -14.08 -0.12 22.62
C PHE A 100 -15.35 -0.94 22.40
N GLU A 101 -16.29 -0.89 23.34
CA GLU A 101 -17.59 -1.55 23.23
C GLU A 101 -18.45 -1.09 22.05
N ASN A 102 -18.12 0.03 21.41
CA ASN A 102 -18.77 0.48 20.19
C ASN A 102 -18.32 -0.33 18.95
N PHE A 103 -17.18 -1.00 19.05
CA PHE A 103 -16.55 -1.71 17.94
C PHE A 103 -16.37 -3.20 18.22
N ILE A 104 -16.04 -3.57 19.46
CA ILE A 104 -15.60 -4.92 19.83
C ILE A 104 -16.71 -5.61 20.62
N GLY A 105 -17.23 -6.71 20.10
CA GLY A 105 -18.22 -7.54 20.74
C GLY A 105 -17.61 -8.44 21.84
N ILE A 106 -18.47 -9.04 22.68
CA ILE A 106 -18.05 -9.86 23.83
C ILE A 106 -17.22 -11.10 23.46
N LYS A 107 -17.41 -11.64 22.23
CA LYS A 107 -16.68 -12.81 21.72
C LYS A 107 -15.52 -12.46 20.81
N ASP A 108 -15.37 -11.19 20.43
CA ASP A 108 -14.39 -10.77 19.43
C ASP A 108 -12.97 -10.85 19.96
N ALA A 109 -12.04 -11.13 19.05
CA ALA A 109 -10.62 -11.13 19.33
C ALA A 109 -10.02 -9.74 19.07
N PHE A 110 -9.21 -9.23 19.99
CA PHE A 110 -8.61 -7.89 19.89
C PHE A 110 -7.11 -7.90 20.19
N PRO A 111 -6.31 -8.54 19.32
CA PRO A 111 -4.86 -8.53 19.46
C PRO A 111 -4.31 -7.11 19.32
N VAL A 112 -3.20 -6.84 20.03
CA VAL A 112 -2.53 -5.53 20.01
C VAL A 112 -1.21 -5.63 19.25
N LYS A 113 -0.97 -4.73 18.30
CA LYS A 113 0.30 -4.57 17.59
C LYS A 113 0.63 -3.09 17.45
N GLY A 114 1.89 -2.77 17.27
CA GLY A 114 2.27 -1.38 17.03
C GLY A 114 3.76 -1.16 17.11
N HIS A 115 4.13 0.11 17.18
CA HIS A 115 5.52 0.53 17.26
C HIS A 115 5.66 1.79 18.12
N SER A 116 6.86 1.98 18.63
CA SER A 116 7.27 3.19 19.34
C SER A 116 8.60 3.68 18.78
N LEU A 117 8.68 4.98 18.49
CA LEU A 117 9.87 5.65 17.96
C LEU A 117 10.13 6.95 18.69
N ASN A 118 11.40 7.18 19.07
CA ASN A 118 11.83 8.42 19.71
C ASN A 118 10.94 8.83 20.91
N SER A 119 10.58 7.86 21.73
CA SER A 119 9.64 8.02 22.85
C SER A 119 10.17 7.38 24.11
N THR A 120 9.73 7.88 25.26
CA THR A 120 10.06 7.35 26.58
C THR A 120 9.61 5.91 26.72
N LEU A 121 8.39 5.60 26.24
CA LEU A 121 7.84 4.25 26.19
C LEU A 121 8.35 3.52 24.96
N HIS A 122 9.54 2.92 25.01
CA HIS A 122 10.22 2.27 23.89
C HIS A 122 10.05 0.74 23.84
N SER A 123 9.67 0.10 24.95
CA SER A 123 9.42 -1.35 24.97
C SER A 123 8.08 -1.69 24.29
N ILE A 124 8.14 -2.20 23.07
CA ILE A 124 6.93 -2.59 22.32
C ILE A 124 6.12 -3.67 23.04
N PRO A 125 6.72 -4.77 23.57
CA PRO A 125 5.96 -5.80 24.30
C PRO A 125 5.23 -5.25 25.53
N ASP A 126 5.87 -4.36 26.29
CA ASP A 126 5.24 -3.76 27.46
C ASP A 126 4.08 -2.85 27.07
N CYS A 127 4.27 -2.00 26.03
CA CYS A 127 3.19 -1.18 25.50
C CYS A 127 2.01 -2.04 25.03
N GLN A 128 2.26 -3.15 24.31
CA GLN A 128 1.22 -4.09 23.89
C GLN A 128 0.44 -4.66 25.09
N SER A 129 1.16 -5.08 26.12
CA SER A 129 0.56 -5.66 27.33
C SER A 129 -0.30 -4.65 28.08
N ILE A 130 0.19 -3.42 28.24
CA ILE A 130 -0.54 -2.32 28.90
C ILE A 130 -1.79 -1.93 28.11
N ILE A 131 -1.69 -1.78 26.78
CA ILE A 131 -2.83 -1.44 25.93
C ILE A 131 -3.87 -2.56 25.96
N LYS A 132 -3.44 -3.83 25.85
CA LYS A 132 -4.35 -4.99 25.97
C LYS A 132 -5.06 -5.00 27.31
N LYS A 133 -4.34 -4.80 28.41
CA LYS A 133 -4.91 -4.75 29.76
C LYS A 133 -5.94 -3.62 29.89
N ALA A 134 -5.65 -2.42 29.41
CA ALA A 134 -6.56 -1.28 29.45
C ALA A 134 -7.85 -1.53 28.66
N ALA A 135 -7.74 -2.10 27.46
CA ALA A 135 -8.89 -2.48 26.65
C ALA A 135 -9.76 -3.55 27.33
N VAL A 136 -9.11 -4.58 27.93
CA VAL A 136 -9.81 -5.62 28.70
C VAL A 136 -10.56 -5.01 29.89
N GLU A 137 -9.93 -4.12 30.68
CA GLU A 137 -10.60 -3.50 31.84
C GLU A 137 -11.79 -2.64 31.40
N ARG A 138 -11.67 -1.89 30.30
CA ARG A 138 -12.80 -1.13 29.70
C ARG A 138 -13.95 -2.05 29.30
N LEU A 139 -13.67 -3.13 28.58
CA LEU A 139 -14.68 -4.06 28.08
C LEU A 139 -15.31 -4.87 29.22
N LYS A 140 -14.56 -5.23 30.30
CA LYS A 140 -15.10 -5.87 31.50
C LYS A 140 -16.16 -5.00 32.18
N GLU A 141 -15.88 -3.71 32.34
CA GLU A 141 -16.84 -2.76 32.93
C GLU A 141 -18.13 -2.71 32.12
N LYS A 142 -18.04 -2.81 30.79
CA LYS A 142 -19.20 -2.73 29.90
C LYS A 142 -19.99 -4.03 29.81
N TYR A 143 -19.29 -5.15 29.66
CA TYR A 143 -19.92 -6.46 29.42
C TYR A 143 -20.18 -7.25 30.71
N HIS A 144 -19.73 -6.74 31.86
CA HIS A 144 -19.85 -7.40 33.18
C HIS A 144 -19.33 -8.83 33.18
N THR A 145 -18.23 -9.11 32.42
CA THR A 145 -17.59 -10.41 32.32
C THR A 145 -16.16 -10.37 32.84
N GLY A 146 -15.70 -11.47 33.44
CA GLY A 146 -14.32 -11.61 33.86
C GLY A 146 -13.37 -12.19 32.80
N TRP A 147 -13.93 -12.70 31.68
CA TRP A 147 -13.18 -13.44 30.67
C TRP A 147 -13.73 -13.16 29.26
N PHE A 148 -12.83 -13.06 28.28
CA PHE A 148 -13.15 -12.95 26.85
C PHE A 148 -12.61 -14.18 26.13
N GLU A 149 -13.48 -14.88 25.39
CA GLU A 149 -13.12 -16.11 24.65
C GLU A 149 -12.24 -15.83 23.43
N GLU A 150 -12.35 -14.65 22.85
CA GLU A 150 -11.63 -14.20 21.64
C GLU A 150 -11.77 -15.17 20.46
N THR A 151 -12.98 -15.73 20.27
CA THR A 151 -13.31 -16.69 19.20
C THR A 151 -14.07 -16.06 18.04
N GLY A 152 -14.52 -14.81 18.17
CA GLY A 152 -15.27 -14.06 17.16
C GLY A 152 -14.39 -13.33 16.14
N ALA A 153 -14.93 -12.27 15.56
CA ALA A 153 -14.22 -11.44 14.58
C ALA A 153 -12.97 -10.79 15.16
N VAL A 154 -11.97 -10.58 14.32
CA VAL A 154 -10.70 -9.96 14.75
C VAL A 154 -10.77 -8.44 14.62
N HIS A 155 -10.59 -7.73 15.72
CA HIS A 155 -10.49 -6.28 15.80
C HIS A 155 -9.07 -5.90 16.24
N GLN A 156 -8.09 -5.96 15.34
CA GLN A 156 -6.71 -5.68 15.70
C GLN A 156 -6.55 -4.22 16.14
N ILE A 157 -6.21 -4.03 17.41
CA ILE A 157 -5.83 -2.72 17.93
C ILE A 157 -4.40 -2.46 17.49
N GLN A 158 -4.18 -1.34 16.79
CA GLN A 158 -2.85 -0.85 16.46
C GLN A 158 -2.50 0.39 17.27
N PHE A 159 -1.22 0.54 17.64
CA PHE A 159 -0.72 1.75 18.25
C PHE A 159 0.53 2.27 17.56
N SER A 160 0.68 3.58 17.58
CA SER A 160 1.89 4.29 17.20
C SER A 160 2.24 5.28 18.30
N ILE A 161 3.41 5.14 18.93
CA ILE A 161 3.92 6.13 19.87
C ILE A 161 5.10 6.83 19.19
N LEU A 162 4.97 8.13 18.95
CA LEU A 162 6.00 8.93 18.30
C LEU A 162 6.23 10.22 19.10
N LYS A 163 7.45 10.41 19.60
CA LYS A 163 7.80 11.58 20.43
C LYS A 163 6.81 11.75 21.61
N ASP A 164 6.56 10.65 22.32
CA ASP A 164 5.63 10.54 23.44
C ASP A 164 4.15 10.81 23.14
N ASN A 165 3.79 10.95 21.86
CA ASN A 165 2.40 11.05 21.43
C ASN A 165 1.90 9.66 20.99
N ALA A 166 0.93 9.13 21.72
CA ALA A 166 0.32 7.83 21.48
C ALA A 166 -0.95 8.00 20.65
N VAL A 167 -1.07 7.23 19.57
CA VAL A 167 -2.29 7.14 18.77
C VAL A 167 -2.74 5.69 18.73
N ILE A 168 -4.01 5.47 19.00
CA ILE A 168 -4.64 4.15 19.03
C ILE A 168 -5.59 4.01 17.86
N TYR A 169 -5.51 2.89 17.16
CA TYR A 169 -6.27 2.61 15.94
C TYR A 169 -6.95 1.24 15.99
N LEU A 170 -7.96 1.06 15.14
CA LEU A 170 -8.45 -0.25 14.70
C LEU A 170 -8.03 -0.49 13.24
N ASP A 171 -7.47 -1.66 12.97
CA ASP A 171 -7.04 -2.08 11.63
C ASP A 171 -8.21 -2.70 10.85
N THR A 172 -8.68 -2.01 9.82
CA THR A 172 -9.77 -2.49 8.96
C THR A 172 -9.28 -3.44 7.87
N SER A 173 -8.00 -3.40 7.52
CA SER A 173 -7.42 -4.11 6.37
C SER A 173 -7.09 -5.57 6.66
N GLY A 174 -6.60 -5.87 7.86
CA GLY A 174 -6.08 -7.19 8.23
C GLY A 174 -4.68 -7.45 7.67
N ALA A 175 -4.53 -8.22 6.60
CA ALA A 175 -3.25 -8.34 5.91
C ALA A 175 -2.89 -7.02 5.19
N GLY A 176 -1.60 -6.66 5.08
CA GLY A 176 -1.18 -5.41 4.43
C GLY A 176 -1.70 -5.28 3.00
N LEU A 177 -2.05 -4.06 2.56
CA LEU A 177 -2.67 -3.83 1.25
C LEU A 177 -1.75 -4.16 0.07
N HIS A 178 -0.43 -4.18 0.25
CA HIS A 178 0.51 -4.68 -0.76
C HIS A 178 0.23 -6.13 -1.17
N LYS A 179 -0.38 -6.95 -0.30
CA LYS A 179 -0.78 -8.33 -0.63
C LYS A 179 -2.05 -8.32 -1.50
N ARG A 180 -1.91 -7.96 -2.79
CA ARG A 180 -3.03 -7.87 -3.75
C ARG A 180 -3.71 -9.21 -4.04
N GLY A 181 -2.98 -10.32 -3.90
CA GLY A 181 -3.46 -11.67 -4.19
C GLY A 181 -2.95 -12.28 -5.50
N TYR A 182 -2.47 -11.47 -6.44
CA TYR A 182 -1.98 -11.99 -7.72
C TYR A 182 -0.60 -12.67 -7.63
N ARG A 183 0.23 -12.26 -6.67
CA ARG A 183 1.59 -12.81 -6.50
C ARG A 183 1.57 -13.96 -5.49
N ARG A 184 1.72 -15.21 -5.95
CA ARG A 184 1.81 -16.40 -5.09
C ARG A 184 3.23 -16.67 -4.61
N ASN A 185 4.21 -16.53 -5.53
CA ASN A 185 5.63 -16.72 -5.27
C ASN A 185 6.35 -15.45 -5.67
N ALA A 186 7.37 -15.08 -4.93
CA ALA A 186 8.23 -13.95 -5.25
C ALA A 186 9.66 -14.46 -5.37
N ASN A 187 10.39 -13.95 -6.35
CA ASN A 187 11.84 -14.04 -6.37
C ASN A 187 12.42 -13.36 -5.11
N ALA A 188 13.68 -13.61 -4.79
CA ALA A 188 14.34 -12.99 -3.66
C ALA A 188 14.22 -11.44 -3.74
N ALA A 189 13.54 -10.82 -2.79
CA ALA A 189 13.38 -9.37 -2.63
C ALA A 189 12.64 -8.59 -3.75
N PRO A 190 11.39 -8.95 -4.11
CA PRO A 190 10.61 -8.18 -5.07
C PRO A 190 10.24 -6.80 -4.52
N ILE A 191 10.07 -5.82 -5.42
CA ILE A 191 9.47 -4.53 -5.05
C ILE A 191 8.05 -4.75 -4.51
N LYS A 192 7.67 -4.02 -3.43
CA LYS A 192 6.29 -4.09 -2.93
C LYS A 192 5.31 -3.48 -3.93
N GLU A 193 4.14 -4.06 -4.01
CA GLU A 193 3.05 -3.61 -4.91
C GLU A 193 2.66 -2.14 -4.64
N THR A 194 2.57 -1.73 -3.38
CA THR A 194 2.27 -0.35 -2.98
C THR A 194 3.35 0.65 -3.42
N LEU A 195 4.61 0.24 -3.41
CA LEU A 195 5.71 1.06 -3.93
C LEU A 195 5.68 1.12 -5.46
N ALA A 196 5.43 -0.01 -6.13
CA ALA A 196 5.32 -0.08 -7.59
C ALA A 196 4.15 0.77 -8.11
N ALA A 197 3.00 0.73 -7.44
CA ALA A 197 1.87 1.60 -7.72
C ALA A 197 2.24 3.08 -7.60
N GLY A 198 2.96 3.45 -6.54
CA GLY A 198 3.47 4.80 -6.35
C GLY A 198 4.43 5.25 -7.48
N ILE A 199 5.29 4.35 -7.97
CA ILE A 199 6.17 4.62 -9.12
C ILE A 199 5.35 4.84 -10.39
N ALA A 200 4.34 4.01 -10.67
CA ALA A 200 3.44 4.18 -11.80
C ALA A 200 2.69 5.52 -11.75
N ASP A 201 2.30 5.97 -10.53
CA ASP A 201 1.71 7.30 -10.32
C ASP A 201 2.70 8.44 -10.59
N LEU A 202 3.91 8.36 -10.06
CA LEU A 202 4.98 9.34 -10.28
C LEU A 202 5.39 9.41 -11.74
N ALA A 203 5.35 8.27 -12.44
CA ALA A 203 5.58 8.18 -13.88
C ALA A 203 4.40 8.68 -14.72
N ARG A 204 3.24 8.95 -14.09
CA ARG A 204 2.01 9.41 -14.74
C ARG A 204 1.56 8.48 -15.86
N ILE A 205 1.60 7.17 -15.61
CA ILE A 205 1.12 6.18 -16.58
C ILE A 205 -0.39 6.37 -16.82
N ARG A 206 -0.78 6.34 -18.09
CA ARG A 206 -2.14 6.55 -18.58
C ARG A 206 -2.58 5.42 -19.51
N ASP A 207 -3.85 5.39 -19.85
CA ASP A 207 -4.50 4.40 -20.69
C ASP A 207 -4.15 4.48 -22.20
N ASN A 208 -3.35 5.44 -22.61
CA ASN A 208 -2.79 5.57 -23.95
C ASN A 208 -1.26 5.40 -24.01
N ASP A 209 -0.63 4.99 -22.91
CA ASP A 209 0.80 4.74 -22.85
C ASP A 209 1.14 3.34 -23.36
N ILE A 210 2.32 3.23 -23.98
CA ILE A 210 3.00 1.96 -24.22
C ILE A 210 4.19 1.92 -23.27
N VAL A 211 4.11 1.04 -22.26
CA VAL A 211 5.07 0.96 -21.16
C VAL A 211 5.99 -0.24 -21.33
N CYS A 212 7.26 -0.09 -20.98
CA CYS A 212 8.21 -1.19 -21.01
C CYS A 212 8.96 -1.30 -19.68
N ASP A 213 9.17 -2.54 -19.22
CA ASP A 213 10.07 -2.89 -18.11
C ASP A 213 11.11 -3.91 -18.61
N PRO A 214 12.37 -3.51 -18.80
CA PRO A 214 13.44 -4.40 -19.27
C PRO A 214 14.00 -5.32 -18.19
N PHE A 215 13.52 -5.25 -16.95
CA PHE A 215 13.89 -6.07 -15.79
C PHE A 215 12.65 -6.52 -15.04
N CYS A 216 11.67 -7.12 -15.74
CA CYS A 216 10.32 -7.26 -15.23
C CYS A 216 10.18 -8.19 -14.00
N GLY A 217 11.10 -9.13 -13.81
CA GLY A 217 11.11 -10.03 -12.66
C GLY A 217 9.77 -10.76 -12.47
N SER A 218 9.03 -10.40 -11.42
CA SER A 218 7.68 -10.92 -11.15
C SER A 218 6.55 -10.12 -11.80
N GLY A 219 6.87 -9.08 -12.57
CA GLY A 219 5.93 -8.23 -13.29
C GLY A 219 5.26 -7.13 -12.48
N THR A 220 5.71 -6.87 -11.25
CA THR A 220 5.01 -5.99 -10.33
C THR A 220 4.83 -4.57 -10.87
N LEU A 221 5.87 -3.95 -11.46
CA LEU A 221 5.78 -2.61 -12.05
C LEU A 221 4.78 -2.55 -13.21
N LEU A 222 4.78 -3.56 -14.09
CA LEU A 222 3.86 -3.66 -15.22
C LEU A 222 2.41 -3.86 -14.76
N ILE A 223 2.19 -4.77 -13.79
CA ILE A 223 0.85 -5.08 -13.28
C ILE A 223 0.25 -3.86 -12.58
N GLU A 224 0.97 -3.20 -11.67
CA GLU A 224 0.48 -2.01 -10.98
C GLU A 224 0.27 -0.83 -11.96
N SER A 225 1.09 -0.73 -13.02
CA SER A 225 0.86 0.22 -14.12
C SER A 225 -0.42 -0.07 -14.90
N ALA A 226 -0.70 -1.35 -15.16
CA ALA A 226 -1.93 -1.76 -15.81
C ALA A 226 -3.16 -1.48 -14.95
N LEU A 227 -3.15 -1.89 -13.68
CA LEU A 227 -4.25 -1.62 -12.75
C LEU A 227 -4.59 -0.13 -12.71
N LYS A 228 -3.56 0.73 -12.63
CA LYS A 228 -3.73 2.18 -12.65
C LYS A 228 -4.34 2.69 -13.96
N ALA A 229 -3.77 2.33 -15.11
CA ALA A 229 -4.22 2.80 -16.43
C ALA A 229 -5.67 2.38 -16.74
N LEU A 230 -6.01 1.13 -16.37
CA LEU A 230 -7.34 0.56 -16.57
C LEU A 230 -8.35 1.00 -15.51
N ASN A 231 -7.94 1.77 -14.52
CA ASN A 231 -8.75 2.16 -13.35
C ASN A 231 -9.32 0.95 -12.61
N ILE A 232 -8.54 -0.13 -12.50
CA ILE A 232 -8.88 -1.31 -11.73
C ILE A 232 -8.44 -1.08 -10.27
N PRO A 233 -9.36 -1.10 -9.29
CA PRO A 233 -8.99 -1.00 -7.90
C PRO A 233 -8.06 -2.15 -7.48
N PRO A 234 -6.93 -1.89 -6.82
CA PRO A 234 -5.90 -2.90 -6.59
C PRO A 234 -6.31 -4.03 -5.64
N CYS A 235 -7.34 -3.80 -4.82
CA CYS A 235 -7.85 -4.76 -3.84
C CYS A 235 -9.33 -5.12 -4.06
N LEU A 236 -9.83 -5.04 -5.32
CA LEU A 236 -11.24 -5.18 -5.68
C LEU A 236 -11.87 -6.50 -5.20
N ASP A 237 -11.16 -7.61 -5.35
CA ASP A 237 -11.66 -8.95 -5.01
C ASP A 237 -11.05 -9.51 -3.71
N ARG A 238 -10.43 -8.64 -2.92
CA ARG A 238 -9.76 -9.04 -1.70
C ARG A 238 -10.71 -9.02 -0.50
N GLU A 239 -10.50 -9.93 0.46
CA GLU A 239 -11.13 -9.93 1.77
C GLU A 239 -10.39 -9.02 2.75
N PHE A 240 -11.15 -8.31 3.60
CA PHE A 240 -10.63 -7.43 4.66
C PHE A 240 -11.17 -7.86 6.02
N THR A 241 -10.40 -7.64 7.08
CA THR A 241 -10.81 -8.04 8.42
C THR A 241 -12.12 -7.35 8.85
N ALA A 242 -12.30 -6.08 8.48
CA ALA A 242 -13.51 -5.33 8.81
C ALA A 242 -14.79 -5.86 8.15
N MET A 243 -14.71 -6.68 7.11
CA MET A 243 -15.88 -7.34 6.52
C MET A 243 -16.54 -8.36 7.46
N GLN A 244 -15.84 -8.79 8.51
CA GLN A 244 -16.33 -9.72 9.51
C GLN A 244 -16.92 -9.01 10.74
N TRP A 245 -16.84 -7.68 10.80
CA TRP A 245 -17.33 -6.91 11.94
C TRP A 245 -18.85 -6.80 11.90
N GLU A 246 -19.50 -7.23 12.99
CA GLU A 246 -20.96 -7.35 13.06
C GLU A 246 -21.69 -6.02 12.83
N PHE A 247 -21.08 -4.89 13.21
CA PHE A 247 -21.67 -3.57 13.05
C PHE A 247 -21.54 -2.97 11.64
N LEU A 248 -20.76 -3.61 10.72
CA LEU A 248 -20.62 -3.18 9.33
C LEU A 248 -21.44 -4.06 8.40
N PRO A 249 -22.42 -3.51 7.66
CA PRO A 249 -23.20 -4.27 6.69
C PRO A 249 -22.30 -4.84 5.58
N LYS A 250 -22.50 -6.11 5.22
CA LYS A 250 -21.77 -6.73 4.09
C LYS A 250 -22.13 -6.08 2.76
N GLU A 251 -23.39 -5.70 2.63
CA GLU A 251 -23.96 -5.02 1.46
C GLU A 251 -23.17 -3.77 1.10
N MET A 252 -22.69 -2.99 2.08
CA MET A 252 -21.85 -1.81 1.87
C MET A 252 -20.58 -2.12 1.05
N TRP A 253 -19.93 -3.27 1.31
CA TRP A 253 -18.74 -3.68 0.58
C TRP A 253 -19.08 -4.13 -0.84
N ASP A 254 -20.18 -4.82 -1.04
CA ASP A 254 -20.61 -5.33 -2.33
C ASP A 254 -21.06 -4.20 -3.25
N GLU A 255 -21.81 -3.23 -2.72
CA GLU A 255 -22.22 -2.01 -3.43
C GLU A 255 -21.00 -1.19 -3.89
N GLU A 256 -20.00 -0.99 -3.00
CA GLU A 256 -18.76 -0.30 -3.36
C GLU A 256 -18.01 -1.04 -4.48
N ARG A 257 -17.89 -2.36 -4.40
CA ARG A 257 -17.23 -3.17 -5.44
C ARG A 257 -17.95 -3.07 -6.78
N GLU A 258 -19.28 -3.14 -6.77
CA GLU A 258 -20.07 -3.04 -8.01
C GLU A 258 -19.92 -1.68 -8.67
N ALA A 259 -20.04 -0.58 -7.90
CA ALA A 259 -19.82 0.76 -8.37
C ALA A 259 -18.43 0.97 -8.97
N LEU A 260 -17.40 0.38 -8.35
CA LEU A 260 -16.02 0.47 -8.80
C LEU A 260 -15.77 -0.36 -10.07
N ARG A 261 -16.36 -1.56 -10.20
CA ARG A 261 -16.27 -2.38 -11.42
C ARG A 261 -16.84 -1.67 -12.64
N ALA A 262 -17.91 -0.92 -12.48
CA ALA A 262 -18.52 -0.15 -13.56
C ALA A 262 -17.59 0.92 -14.15
N ASN A 263 -16.56 1.34 -13.42
CA ASN A 263 -15.61 2.37 -13.82
C ASN A 263 -14.29 1.81 -14.42
N ILE A 264 -14.17 0.49 -14.58
CA ILE A 264 -13.00 -0.15 -15.19
C ILE A 264 -12.96 0.18 -16.68
N ARG A 265 -11.78 0.59 -17.17
CA ARG A 265 -11.55 0.98 -18.57
C ARG A 265 -11.00 -0.19 -19.37
N LYS A 266 -11.30 -0.19 -20.66
CA LYS A 266 -10.77 -1.16 -21.65
C LYS A 266 -10.23 -0.42 -22.87
N PRO A 267 -9.08 0.28 -22.76
CA PRO A 267 -8.49 1.01 -23.87
C PRO A 267 -7.92 0.05 -24.93
N GLU A 268 -8.07 0.41 -26.21
CA GLU A 268 -7.59 -0.40 -27.34
C GLU A 268 -6.07 -0.30 -27.55
N ASN A 269 -5.48 0.87 -27.26
CA ASN A 269 -4.08 1.17 -27.59
C ASN A 269 -3.11 1.07 -26.42
N PHE A 270 -3.55 0.60 -25.26
CA PHE A 270 -2.71 0.41 -24.08
C PHE A 270 -1.98 -0.94 -24.15
N LYS A 271 -0.65 -0.91 -24.05
CA LYS A 271 0.20 -2.12 -24.04
C LYS A 271 1.36 -1.98 -23.08
N LEU A 272 1.76 -3.11 -22.50
CA LEU A 272 2.92 -3.18 -21.63
C LEU A 272 3.84 -4.33 -22.11
N TYR A 273 5.12 -4.06 -22.12
CA TYR A 273 6.15 -5.00 -22.54
C TYR A 273 7.09 -5.30 -21.38
N GLY A 274 7.26 -6.56 -21.04
CA GLY A 274 8.21 -7.03 -20.04
C GLY A 274 9.35 -7.81 -20.68
N TYR A 275 10.56 -7.54 -20.25
CA TYR A 275 11.73 -8.34 -20.60
C TYR A 275 12.46 -8.76 -19.33
N ASP A 276 13.05 -9.93 -19.37
CA ASP A 276 13.96 -10.43 -18.35
C ASP A 276 14.91 -11.43 -19.00
N ILE A 277 16.13 -11.54 -18.47
CA ILE A 277 17.10 -12.54 -18.92
C ILE A 277 16.71 -13.94 -18.42
N ASP A 278 16.03 -14.01 -17.26
CA ASP A 278 15.59 -15.26 -16.64
C ASP A 278 14.24 -15.72 -17.23
N PRO A 279 14.18 -16.90 -17.89
CA PRO A 279 12.94 -17.44 -18.42
C PRO A 279 11.90 -17.75 -17.34
N GLU A 280 12.32 -18.03 -16.10
CA GLU A 280 11.40 -18.26 -14.98
C GLU A 280 10.73 -16.95 -14.55
N ALA A 281 11.46 -15.83 -14.54
CA ALA A 281 10.89 -14.50 -14.31
C ALA A 281 9.84 -14.14 -15.37
N VAL A 282 10.11 -14.45 -16.66
CA VAL A 282 9.16 -14.28 -17.76
C VAL A 282 7.88 -15.08 -17.53
N ARG A 283 8.01 -16.36 -17.14
CA ARG A 283 6.86 -17.23 -16.82
C ARG A 283 6.06 -16.66 -15.63
N LEU A 284 6.76 -16.29 -14.57
CA LEU A 284 6.15 -15.75 -13.35
C LEU A 284 5.39 -14.45 -13.62
N THR A 285 5.94 -13.55 -14.44
CA THR A 285 5.26 -12.31 -14.86
C THR A 285 3.95 -12.61 -15.59
N ARG A 286 3.94 -13.56 -16.53
CA ARG A 286 2.70 -13.97 -17.25
C ARG A 286 1.66 -14.51 -16.29
N ASP A 287 2.05 -15.42 -15.41
CA ASP A 287 1.14 -16.03 -14.43
C ASP A 287 0.52 -15.00 -13.49
N ASN A 288 1.33 -14.05 -13.00
CA ASN A 288 0.87 -12.98 -12.13
C ASN A 288 -0.05 -11.99 -12.86
N ALA A 289 0.27 -11.63 -14.12
CA ALA A 289 -0.55 -10.75 -14.94
C ALA A 289 -1.94 -11.33 -15.22
N VAL A 290 -2.02 -12.65 -15.51
CA VAL A 290 -3.29 -13.36 -15.68
C VAL A 290 -4.10 -13.33 -14.39
N LYS A 291 -3.48 -13.62 -13.24
CA LYS A 291 -4.16 -13.57 -11.92
C LYS A 291 -4.63 -12.19 -11.53
N ALA A 292 -3.90 -11.15 -11.95
CA ALA A 292 -4.29 -9.76 -11.75
C ALA A 292 -5.39 -9.29 -12.71
N GLY A 293 -5.82 -10.12 -13.67
CA GLY A 293 -6.83 -9.77 -14.68
C GLY A 293 -6.35 -8.80 -15.75
N VAL A 294 -5.02 -8.65 -15.93
CA VAL A 294 -4.41 -7.71 -16.89
C VAL A 294 -3.51 -8.39 -17.93
N GLY A 295 -3.58 -9.72 -18.02
CA GLY A 295 -2.70 -10.52 -18.90
C GLY A 295 -2.82 -10.16 -20.37
N GLU A 296 -3.98 -9.73 -20.87
CA GLU A 296 -4.21 -9.33 -22.26
C GLU A 296 -3.45 -8.05 -22.67
N TYR A 297 -3.08 -7.23 -21.69
CA TYR A 297 -2.34 -5.98 -21.91
C TYR A 297 -0.83 -6.15 -21.81
N ILE A 298 -0.33 -7.27 -21.26
CA ILE A 298 1.08 -7.47 -20.93
C ILE A 298 1.69 -8.57 -21.80
N GLU A 299 2.64 -8.19 -22.64
CA GLU A 299 3.46 -9.10 -23.43
C GLU A 299 4.85 -9.23 -22.80
N VAL A 300 5.30 -10.49 -22.55
CA VAL A 300 6.59 -10.74 -21.88
C VAL A 300 7.45 -11.68 -22.72
N LYS A 301 8.73 -11.31 -22.90
CA LYS A 301 9.71 -12.10 -23.62
C LYS A 301 11.03 -12.21 -22.86
N GLN A 302 11.73 -13.32 -23.03
CA GLN A 302 13.10 -13.44 -22.57
C GLN A 302 14.01 -12.57 -23.44
N ARG A 303 14.79 -11.69 -22.80
CA ARG A 303 15.74 -10.80 -23.50
C ARG A 303 16.80 -10.28 -22.54
N ASP A 304 18.06 -10.29 -22.97
CA ASP A 304 19.14 -9.59 -22.29
C ASP A 304 19.03 -8.07 -22.56
N ILE A 305 19.36 -7.27 -21.54
CA ILE A 305 19.41 -5.80 -21.67
C ILE A 305 20.44 -5.36 -22.71
N ALA A 306 21.50 -6.13 -22.94
CA ALA A 306 22.50 -5.87 -23.98
C ALA A 306 21.90 -5.87 -25.39
N ASP A 307 20.81 -6.64 -25.61
CA ASP A 307 20.06 -6.75 -26.87
C ASP A 307 18.77 -5.96 -26.87
N PHE A 308 18.60 -5.07 -25.88
CA PHE A 308 17.36 -4.30 -25.74
C PHE A 308 17.15 -3.36 -26.95
N THR A 309 15.94 -3.40 -27.46
CA THR A 309 15.39 -2.43 -28.42
C THR A 309 14.03 -1.97 -27.93
N TYR A 310 13.74 -0.70 -28.09
CA TYR A 310 12.45 -0.16 -27.70
C TYR A 310 11.30 -0.82 -28.47
N PRO A 311 10.22 -1.23 -27.77
CA PRO A 311 8.98 -1.58 -28.45
C PRO A 311 8.47 -0.40 -29.29
N GLU A 312 7.81 -0.70 -30.40
CA GLU A 312 7.17 0.33 -31.25
C GLU A 312 6.19 1.16 -30.43
N GLY A 313 6.25 2.48 -30.57
CA GLY A 313 5.38 3.41 -29.85
C GLY A 313 5.65 3.53 -28.34
N CYS A 314 6.71 2.92 -27.80
CA CYS A 314 7.02 2.98 -26.37
C CYS A 314 7.13 4.43 -25.89
N THR A 315 6.35 4.78 -24.85
CA THR A 315 6.26 6.12 -24.26
C THR A 315 6.96 6.24 -22.91
N ALA A 316 7.04 5.13 -22.18
CA ALA A 316 7.63 5.11 -20.83
C ALA A 316 8.34 3.80 -20.51
N LEU A 317 9.47 3.89 -19.79
CA LEU A 317 10.16 2.75 -19.21
C LEU A 317 10.13 2.87 -17.69
N LEU A 318 9.83 1.75 -17.03
CA LEU A 318 9.92 1.59 -15.58
C LEU A 318 10.92 0.48 -15.29
N CYS A 319 11.94 0.75 -14.49
CA CYS A 319 13.01 -0.19 -14.25
C CYS A 319 13.28 -0.36 -12.74
N ASN A 320 13.30 -1.60 -12.30
CA ASN A 320 13.86 -2.01 -11.01
C ASN A 320 14.99 -3.03 -11.29
N PRO A 321 16.18 -2.56 -11.73
CA PRO A 321 17.28 -3.45 -12.06
C PRO A 321 17.73 -4.25 -10.83
N PRO A 322 18.36 -5.42 -11.00
CA PRO A 322 18.90 -6.18 -9.89
C PRO A 322 20.01 -5.41 -9.17
N TYR A 323 20.00 -5.46 -7.84
CA TYR A 323 20.98 -4.83 -6.95
C TYR A 323 21.16 -5.62 -5.66
N GLY A 324 22.33 -5.42 -5.01
CA GLY A 324 22.64 -6.00 -3.70
C GLY A 324 23.13 -7.45 -3.76
N GLU A 325 23.82 -7.89 -2.74
CA GLU A 325 24.56 -9.17 -2.62
C GLU A 325 23.75 -10.45 -2.92
N ARG A 326 22.41 -10.35 -2.97
CA ARG A 326 21.52 -11.49 -3.26
C ARG A 326 21.31 -11.76 -4.76
N MET A 327 21.61 -10.80 -5.62
CA MET A 327 21.32 -10.88 -7.06
C MET A 327 22.55 -10.60 -7.92
N LEU A 328 23.33 -9.57 -7.59
CA LEU A 328 24.56 -9.18 -8.27
C LEU A 328 25.55 -8.64 -7.24
N ASP A 329 26.86 -8.86 -7.44
CA ASP A 329 27.86 -8.08 -6.74
C ASP A 329 27.91 -6.62 -7.25
N GLU A 330 28.63 -5.76 -6.54
CA GLU A 330 28.69 -4.33 -6.84
C GLU A 330 29.28 -4.06 -8.24
N GLU A 331 30.32 -4.80 -8.63
CA GLU A 331 30.97 -4.64 -9.94
C GLU A 331 30.03 -5.02 -11.08
N GLN A 332 29.31 -6.13 -10.94
CA GLN A 332 28.30 -6.57 -11.91
C GLN A 332 27.15 -5.58 -12.04
N ALA A 333 26.68 -5.01 -10.92
CA ALA A 333 25.64 -4.00 -10.94
C ALA A 333 26.13 -2.71 -11.64
N HIS A 334 27.36 -2.29 -11.40
CA HIS A 334 27.95 -1.12 -12.04
C HIS A 334 28.11 -1.31 -13.57
N GLU A 335 28.54 -2.49 -14.02
CA GLU A 335 28.59 -2.78 -15.46
C GLU A 335 27.18 -2.80 -16.08
N LEU A 336 26.20 -3.34 -15.38
CA LEU A 336 24.81 -3.31 -15.81
C LEU A 336 24.31 -1.86 -16.02
N TYR A 337 24.61 -0.94 -15.10
CA TYR A 337 24.20 0.46 -15.23
C TYR A 337 24.85 1.16 -16.43
N LYS A 338 26.09 0.83 -16.76
CA LYS A 338 26.74 1.32 -17.99
C LYS A 338 26.06 0.79 -19.26
N VAL A 339 25.66 -0.48 -19.27
CA VAL A 339 24.88 -1.07 -20.36
C VAL A 339 23.51 -0.39 -20.46
N MET A 340 22.82 -0.19 -19.32
CA MET A 340 21.55 0.52 -19.29
C MET A 340 21.67 1.93 -19.87
N GLY A 341 22.74 2.68 -19.55
CA GLY A 341 23.00 4.00 -20.09
C GLY A 341 23.10 4.02 -21.62
N LYS A 342 23.75 3.00 -22.19
CA LYS A 342 23.88 2.85 -23.65
C LYS A 342 22.56 2.45 -24.33
N ARG A 343 21.69 1.68 -23.67
CA ARG A 343 20.50 1.08 -24.27
C ARG A 343 19.20 1.83 -23.95
N LEU A 344 19.09 2.42 -22.76
CA LEU A 344 17.83 2.98 -22.25
C LEU A 344 17.81 4.51 -22.19
N LEU A 345 18.90 5.21 -22.55
CA LEU A 345 18.91 6.66 -22.50
C LEU A 345 17.89 7.24 -23.50
N PRO A 346 16.82 7.91 -23.03
CA PRO A 346 15.81 8.42 -23.94
C PRO A 346 16.34 9.63 -24.70
N THR A 347 16.24 9.61 -26.03
CA THR A 347 16.69 10.68 -26.93
C THR A 347 15.54 11.46 -27.57
N ASP A 348 14.31 10.95 -27.48
CA ASP A 348 13.15 11.37 -28.26
C ASP A 348 11.90 11.72 -27.42
N GLY A 349 12.11 12.14 -26.17
CA GLY A 349 11.00 12.54 -25.28
C GLY A 349 10.29 11.39 -24.58
N ARG A 350 10.75 10.15 -24.73
CA ARG A 350 10.31 9.04 -23.87
C ARG A 350 10.67 9.31 -22.41
N ARG A 351 9.89 8.76 -21.52
CA ARG A 351 10.11 8.87 -20.07
C ARG A 351 10.79 7.60 -19.56
N LEU A 352 11.84 7.75 -18.77
CA LEU A 352 12.50 6.63 -18.09
C LEU A 352 12.53 6.87 -16.60
N PHE A 353 12.17 5.84 -15.83
CA PHE A 353 12.19 5.83 -14.39
C PHE A 353 12.96 4.60 -13.90
N VAL A 354 13.99 4.82 -13.11
CA VAL A 354 14.83 3.75 -12.56
C VAL A 354 14.85 3.88 -11.05
N ILE A 355 14.47 2.81 -10.33
CA ILE A 355 14.61 2.76 -8.87
C ILE A 355 15.82 1.90 -8.51
N THR A 356 16.75 2.46 -7.73
CA THR A 356 17.93 1.76 -7.22
C THR A 356 18.39 2.39 -5.90
N PRO A 357 19.00 1.62 -4.98
CA PRO A 357 19.66 2.15 -3.78
C PRO A 357 21.04 2.78 -4.08
N ASP A 358 21.60 2.53 -5.24
CA ASP A 358 22.95 2.92 -5.60
C ASP A 358 23.07 4.45 -5.81
N GLY A 359 24.01 5.06 -5.08
CA GLY A 359 24.27 6.49 -5.17
C GLY A 359 25.09 6.91 -6.40
N GLU A 360 25.84 5.98 -7.02
CA GLU A 360 26.68 6.22 -8.19
C GLU A 360 25.93 5.99 -9.50
N PHE A 361 24.67 5.58 -9.45
CA PHE A 361 23.85 5.25 -10.61
C PHE A 361 23.91 6.31 -11.73
N GLU A 362 23.77 7.61 -11.41
CA GLU A 362 23.77 8.67 -12.43
C GLU A 362 25.09 8.78 -13.20
N GLU A 363 26.21 8.57 -12.50
CA GLU A 363 27.54 8.59 -13.09
C GLU A 363 27.76 7.39 -14.01
N LEU A 364 27.44 6.18 -13.52
CA LEU A 364 27.57 4.94 -14.26
C LEU A 364 26.60 4.86 -15.45
N PHE A 365 25.40 5.38 -15.30
CA PHE A 365 24.40 5.50 -16.36
C PHE A 365 24.79 6.51 -17.43
N GLY A 366 25.70 7.44 -17.10
CA GLY A 366 26.24 8.44 -18.02
C GLY A 366 25.36 9.67 -18.24
N LYS A 367 24.29 9.85 -17.45
CA LYS A 367 23.43 11.03 -17.51
C LYS A 367 22.84 11.34 -16.15
N LYS A 368 22.88 12.62 -15.75
CA LYS A 368 22.19 13.11 -14.56
C LYS A 368 20.67 13.09 -14.80
N ALA A 369 19.91 12.63 -13.83
CA ALA A 369 18.46 12.59 -13.89
C ALA A 369 17.86 14.01 -13.86
N ASP A 370 16.76 14.21 -14.55
CA ASP A 370 15.99 15.47 -14.52
C ASP A 370 15.37 15.69 -13.14
N LYS A 371 15.04 14.59 -12.45
CA LYS A 371 14.53 14.58 -11.08
C LYS A 371 14.91 13.28 -10.39
N ASN A 372 15.26 13.34 -9.13
CA ASN A 372 15.33 12.17 -8.29
C ASN A 372 14.45 12.32 -7.05
N ARG A 373 13.90 11.21 -6.58
CA ARG A 373 13.05 11.15 -5.39
C ARG A 373 13.53 10.05 -4.46
N LYS A 374 13.71 10.37 -3.19
CA LYS A 374 14.01 9.40 -2.16
C LYS A 374 12.76 8.57 -1.85
N LEU A 375 12.87 7.26 -1.93
CA LEU A 375 11.84 6.27 -1.63
C LEU A 375 12.43 5.16 -0.75
N TYR A 376 11.57 4.29 -0.22
CA TYR A 376 12.03 3.16 0.60
C TYR A 376 11.37 1.86 0.13
N ASN A 377 12.20 0.86 -0.19
CA ASN A 377 11.75 -0.51 -0.43
C ASN A 377 11.97 -1.35 0.84
N GLY A 378 10.95 -1.42 1.70
CA GLY A 378 11.11 -1.91 3.07
C GLY A 378 12.00 -0.97 3.90
N MET A 379 13.11 -1.50 4.43
CA MET A 379 14.11 -0.71 5.18
C MET A 379 15.18 -0.07 4.27
N LEU A 380 15.25 -0.51 3.01
CA LEU A 380 16.28 -0.05 2.08
C LEU A 380 15.91 1.30 1.47
N MET A 381 16.75 2.28 1.68
CA MET A 381 16.63 3.59 1.04
C MET A 381 17.02 3.48 -0.43
N CYS A 382 16.12 3.84 -1.33
CA CYS A 382 16.31 3.89 -2.77
C CYS A 382 16.11 5.31 -3.29
N ARG A 383 16.53 5.53 -4.54
CA ARG A 383 16.19 6.74 -5.30
C ARG A 383 15.47 6.33 -6.57
N LEU A 384 14.39 7.04 -6.87
CA LEU A 384 13.72 6.98 -8.17
C LEU A 384 14.31 8.08 -9.05
N TYR A 385 15.16 7.69 -9.98
CA TYR A 385 15.74 8.56 -11.00
C TYR A 385 14.79 8.68 -12.17
N SER A 386 14.50 9.92 -12.59
CA SER A 386 13.49 10.22 -13.62
C SER A 386 14.11 11.04 -14.75
N TYR A 387 13.94 10.55 -15.97
CA TYR A 387 14.42 11.17 -17.20
C TYR A 387 13.21 11.41 -18.13
N PHE A 388 12.92 12.66 -18.45
CA PHE A 388 11.75 13.05 -19.26
C PHE A 388 11.99 14.26 -20.14
N LYS A 389 13.14 14.89 -20.05
CA LYS A 389 13.54 15.96 -20.98
C LYS A 389 14.26 15.36 -22.16
N ALA A 390 13.88 15.78 -23.37
CA ALA A 390 14.61 15.42 -24.56
C ALA A 390 16.08 15.88 -24.43
N THR A 391 17.03 15.00 -24.77
CA THR A 391 18.43 15.38 -24.87
C THR A 391 18.56 16.16 -26.20
N PRO A 392 19.09 17.40 -26.22
CA PRO A 392 19.41 18.06 -27.48
C PRO A 392 20.36 17.14 -28.29
N HIS A 393 19.99 16.89 -29.54
CA HIS A 393 20.95 16.28 -30.46
C HIS A 393 22.12 17.26 -30.66
N ASN A 394 23.33 16.86 -30.22
CA ASN A 394 24.56 17.56 -30.60
C ASN A 394 24.95 17.17 -32.04
#